data_96b59f35775c3e25c10d4fcf9a8245fc
#
_entry.id   96b59f35775c3e25c10d4fcf9a8245fc
#
_cell.length_a   1.000
_cell.length_b   1.000
_cell.length_c   1.000
_cell.angle_alpha   90.00
_cell.angle_beta   90.00
_cell.angle_gamma   90.00
#
_symmetry.space_group_name_H-M   'P 1'
#
loop_
_entity.id
_entity.type
_entity.pdbx_description
1 polymer ?
#
loop_
_entity_poly.entity_id
_entity_poly.type
_entity_poly.pdbx_seq_one_letter_code
_entity_poly.pdbx_strand_id
1 'polypeptide(L)'
;MASLVDQITDLYVRMAELERRNRNRRRKGTIAEVSDDKSKYRVKLSEQAGKPYLTPWIKARTLAAGGVKVDVLYSVGEQVDVVSENGDLTDAQIDFSTYSDDNARENSNTPFHIKIGDTVIEASAGQAKVTSPKVIVESPNVQLGGDGGKRVARIG
;
A
#
# COMPACT_ATOMS: atom_id res chain seq x y z
N MET A 1 50.13 -11.65 6.09
CA MET A 1 49.04 -11.73 7.08
C MET A 1 48.57 -10.32 7.35
N ALA A 2 47.28 -10.12 7.35
CA ALA A 2 46.71 -8.86 7.78
C ALA A 2 47.01 -8.60 9.28
N SER A 3 47.39 -7.39 9.62
CA SER A 3 47.63 -7.01 11.02
C SER A 3 46.32 -7.07 11.83
N LEU A 4 46.41 -7.12 13.16
CA LEU A 4 45.23 -7.04 14.02
C LEU A 4 44.46 -5.74 13.78
N VAL A 5 45.15 -4.65 13.51
CA VAL A 5 44.56 -3.35 13.20
C VAL A 5 43.74 -3.43 11.87
N ASP A 6 44.28 -4.10 10.85
CA ASP A 6 43.59 -4.27 9.56
C ASP A 6 42.30 -5.12 9.74
N GLN A 7 42.37 -6.17 10.56
CA GLN A 7 41.21 -7.01 10.88
C GLN A 7 40.14 -6.25 11.64
N ILE A 8 40.53 -5.44 12.62
CA ILE A 8 39.58 -4.60 13.37
C ILE A 8 38.96 -3.57 12.44
N THR A 9 39.73 -2.93 11.58
CA THR A 9 39.22 -1.95 10.62
C THR A 9 38.22 -2.60 9.66
N ASP A 10 38.51 -3.80 9.12
CA ASP A 10 37.59 -4.54 8.27
C ASP A 10 36.29 -4.90 9.00
N LEU A 11 36.38 -5.30 10.27
CA LEU A 11 35.19 -5.55 11.10
C LEU A 11 34.34 -4.30 11.30
N TYR A 12 34.93 -3.15 11.55
CA TYR A 12 34.17 -1.88 11.67
C TYR A 12 33.46 -1.52 10.36
N VAL A 13 34.13 -1.67 9.21
CA VAL A 13 33.54 -1.41 7.90
C VAL A 13 32.34 -2.34 7.65
N ARG A 14 32.49 -3.64 7.93
CA ARG A 14 31.41 -4.63 7.78
C ARG A 14 30.25 -4.34 8.73
N MET A 15 30.54 -3.96 9.97
CA MET A 15 29.51 -3.62 10.96
C MET A 15 28.73 -2.37 10.53
N ALA A 16 29.41 -1.32 10.07
CA ALA A 16 28.76 -0.12 9.55
C ALA A 16 27.87 -0.42 8.34
N GLU A 17 28.32 -1.30 7.44
CA GLU A 17 27.51 -1.71 6.29
C GLU A 17 26.30 -2.56 6.71
N LEU A 18 26.43 -3.47 7.67
CA LEU A 18 25.32 -4.24 8.21
C LEU A 18 24.28 -3.33 8.89
N GLU A 19 24.73 -2.34 9.67
CA GLU A 19 23.85 -1.36 10.29
C GLU A 19 23.11 -0.51 9.25
N ARG A 20 23.81 -0.10 8.17
CA ARG A 20 23.21 0.64 7.07
C ARG A 20 22.12 -0.19 6.39
N ARG A 21 22.41 -1.46 6.05
CA ARG A 21 21.45 -2.38 5.45
C ARG A 21 20.27 -2.62 6.38
N ASN A 22 20.52 -2.86 7.65
CA ASN A 22 19.45 -3.11 8.62
C ASN A 22 18.50 -1.91 8.74
N ARG A 23 19.01 -0.68 8.76
CA ARG A 23 18.20 0.55 8.76
C ARG A 23 17.35 0.69 7.49
N ASN A 24 17.82 0.18 6.37
CA ASN A 24 17.13 0.28 5.08
C ASN A 24 16.14 -0.86 4.82
N ARG A 25 16.09 -1.90 5.67
CA ARG A 25 15.17 -3.03 5.47
C ARG A 25 13.70 -2.64 5.59
N ARG A 26 13.39 -1.66 6.41
CA ARG A 26 12.04 -1.09 6.52
C ARG A 26 12.13 0.40 6.77
N ARG A 27 11.49 1.18 5.92
CA ARG A 27 11.46 2.64 6.01
C ARG A 27 10.09 3.18 5.65
N LYS A 28 9.67 4.21 6.36
CA LYS A 28 8.49 5.00 5.95
C LYS A 28 8.89 6.02 4.89
N GLY A 29 7.96 6.28 4.00
CA GLY A 29 8.11 7.31 3.00
C GLY A 29 6.76 7.77 2.47
N THR A 30 6.79 8.73 1.56
CA THR A 30 5.60 9.30 0.92
C THR A 30 5.68 9.05 -0.57
N ILE A 31 4.60 8.61 -1.20
CA ILE A 31 4.51 8.46 -2.65
C ILE A 31 4.78 9.81 -3.31
N ALA A 32 5.84 9.90 -4.08
CA ALA A 32 6.24 11.10 -4.82
C ALA A 32 5.80 11.04 -6.28
N GLU A 33 5.88 9.87 -6.90
CA GLU A 33 5.56 9.68 -8.31
C GLU A 33 4.86 8.34 -8.52
N VAL A 34 3.95 8.31 -9.48
CA VAL A 34 3.24 7.11 -9.97
C VAL A 34 3.57 6.96 -11.45
N SER A 35 3.90 5.75 -11.89
CA SER A 35 4.15 5.47 -13.31
C SER A 35 2.89 5.67 -14.16
N ASP A 36 3.06 5.94 -15.47
CA ASP A 36 1.94 6.19 -16.39
C ASP A 36 0.94 5.02 -16.43
N ASP A 37 1.46 3.79 -16.38
CA ASP A 37 0.68 2.55 -16.32
C ASP A 37 0.16 2.20 -14.90
N LYS A 38 0.48 3.04 -13.90
CA LYS A 38 0.13 2.89 -12.48
C LYS A 38 0.63 1.58 -11.83
N SER A 39 1.60 0.91 -12.44
CA SER A 39 2.15 -0.35 -11.95
C SER A 39 3.30 -0.19 -10.95
N LYS A 40 3.91 0.99 -10.92
CA LYS A 40 5.10 1.29 -10.11
C LYS A 40 5.03 2.67 -9.49
N TYR A 41 5.80 2.85 -8.44
CA TYR A 41 5.82 4.05 -7.61
C TYR A 41 7.26 4.44 -7.29
N ARG A 42 7.49 5.74 -7.10
CA ARG A 42 8.70 6.25 -6.46
C ARG A 42 8.33 6.88 -5.12
N VAL A 43 9.03 6.48 -4.10
CA VAL A 43 8.76 6.89 -2.71
C VAL A 43 9.86 7.80 -2.23
N LYS A 44 9.48 8.96 -1.69
CA LYS A 44 10.39 9.86 -0.99
C LYS A 44 10.59 9.33 0.43
N LEU A 45 11.80 8.87 0.74
CA LEU A 45 12.18 8.31 2.04
C LEU A 45 12.70 9.36 3.02
N SER A 46 13.32 10.41 2.51
CA SER A 46 13.87 11.52 3.29
C SER A 46 14.17 12.69 2.36
N GLU A 47 14.54 13.79 2.97
CA GLU A 47 15.07 14.96 2.26
C GLU A 47 16.41 15.34 2.86
N GLN A 48 17.42 15.58 2.02
CA GLN A 48 18.74 15.99 2.44
C GLN A 48 19.16 17.20 1.62
N ALA A 49 19.47 18.31 2.30
CA ALA A 49 19.85 19.58 1.68
C ALA A 49 18.88 20.07 0.58
N GLY A 50 17.57 19.96 0.83
CA GLY A 50 16.51 20.36 -0.11
C GLY A 50 16.32 19.42 -1.31
N LYS A 51 17.04 18.28 -1.35
CA LYS A 51 16.87 17.26 -2.39
C LYS A 51 16.17 16.03 -1.83
N PRO A 52 15.07 15.60 -2.45
CA PRO A 52 14.37 14.38 -2.03
C PRO A 52 15.23 13.15 -2.33
N TYR A 53 15.32 12.25 -1.35
CA TYR A 53 15.87 10.91 -1.57
C TYR A 53 14.75 9.97 -2.01
N LEU A 54 14.70 9.67 -3.29
CA LEU A 54 13.68 8.82 -3.91
C LEU A 54 14.17 7.38 -4.09
N THR A 55 13.25 6.43 -3.94
CA THR A 55 13.50 5.05 -4.36
C THR A 55 13.64 4.94 -5.88
N PRO A 56 14.23 3.87 -6.42
CA PRO A 56 13.95 3.45 -7.78
C PRO A 56 12.43 3.24 -8.00
N TRP A 57 12.01 2.94 -9.22
CA TRP A 57 10.66 2.49 -9.50
C TRP A 57 10.39 1.13 -8.85
N ILE A 58 9.55 1.08 -7.82
CA ILE A 58 9.23 -0.12 -7.05
C ILE A 58 7.75 -0.49 -7.20
N LYS A 59 7.44 -1.76 -7.02
CA LYS A 59 6.06 -2.28 -7.05
C LYS A 59 5.46 -2.26 -5.65
N ALA A 60 4.13 -2.22 -5.59
CA ALA A 60 3.40 -2.48 -4.36
C ALA A 60 3.09 -3.97 -4.21
N ARG A 61 3.08 -4.47 -2.97
CA ARG A 61 2.52 -5.76 -2.63
C ARG A 61 1.00 -5.71 -2.74
N THR A 62 0.41 -6.84 -3.07
CA THR A 62 -1.05 -7.01 -3.11
C THR A 62 -1.46 -8.25 -2.32
N LEU A 63 -2.73 -8.34 -1.95
CA LEU A 63 -3.28 -9.51 -1.25
C LEU A 63 -3.28 -10.76 -2.13
N ALA A 64 -3.51 -10.62 -3.43
CA ALA A 64 -3.53 -11.73 -4.37
C ALA A 64 -3.22 -11.25 -5.78
N ALA A 65 -2.40 -12.00 -6.51
CA ALA A 65 -1.93 -11.67 -7.85
C ALA A 65 -1.95 -12.87 -8.83
N GLY A 66 -2.72 -13.91 -8.50
CA GLY A 66 -2.85 -15.13 -9.30
C GLY A 66 -4.22 -15.28 -9.95
N GLY A 67 -4.91 -16.38 -9.67
CA GLY A 67 -6.29 -16.61 -10.12
C GLY A 67 -7.29 -15.60 -9.51
N VAL A 68 -7.03 -15.11 -8.31
CA VAL A 68 -7.66 -13.93 -7.73
C VAL A 68 -6.69 -12.78 -7.83
N LYS A 69 -7.18 -11.59 -8.16
CA LYS A 69 -6.40 -10.34 -8.22
C LYS A 69 -7.09 -9.27 -7.39
N VAL A 70 -6.31 -8.58 -6.56
CA VAL A 70 -6.79 -7.45 -5.75
C VAL A 70 -5.86 -6.28 -6.01
N ASP A 71 -6.35 -5.25 -6.68
CA ASP A 71 -5.59 -4.07 -7.02
C ASP A 71 -6.06 -2.88 -6.17
N VAL A 72 -5.14 -2.27 -5.45
CA VAL A 72 -5.33 -1.00 -4.74
C VAL A 72 -4.27 -0.04 -5.25
N LEU A 73 -4.70 1.06 -5.85
CA LEU A 73 -3.81 2.08 -6.40
C LEU A 73 -3.49 3.12 -5.33
N TYR A 74 -2.21 3.34 -5.10
CA TYR A 74 -1.74 4.40 -4.22
C TYR A 74 -1.72 5.76 -4.93
N SER A 75 -1.94 6.81 -4.18
CA SER A 75 -1.93 8.19 -4.68
C SER A 75 -0.67 8.93 -4.25
N VAL A 76 -0.27 9.95 -5.02
CA VAL A 76 0.81 10.88 -4.61
C VAL A 76 0.42 11.54 -3.29
N GLY A 77 1.37 11.64 -2.36
CA GLY A 77 1.17 12.17 -1.02
C GLY A 77 0.80 11.11 0.03
N GLU A 78 0.49 9.88 -0.37
CA GLU A 78 0.15 8.80 0.55
C GLU A 78 1.40 8.27 1.27
N GLN A 79 1.30 8.09 2.59
CA GLN A 79 2.38 7.55 3.40
C GLN A 79 2.38 6.03 3.34
N VAL A 80 3.55 5.45 3.05
CA VAL A 80 3.72 4.00 2.86
C VAL A 80 4.94 3.48 3.59
N ASP A 81 4.92 2.17 3.90
CA ASP A 81 6.08 1.42 4.35
C ASP A 81 6.79 0.81 3.13
N VAL A 82 8.08 1.07 3.01
CA VAL A 82 8.97 0.46 2.00
C VAL A 82 9.80 -0.61 2.69
N VAL A 83 9.76 -1.82 2.16
CA VAL A 83 10.51 -2.97 2.65
C VAL A 83 11.50 -3.46 1.60
N SER A 84 12.69 -3.83 2.05
CA SER A 84 13.75 -4.44 1.24
C SER A 84 14.37 -5.58 2.04
N GLU A 85 14.47 -6.76 1.44
CA GLU A 85 14.99 -7.95 2.14
C GLU A 85 16.47 -7.78 2.52
N ASN A 86 17.25 -7.20 1.62
CA ASN A 86 18.69 -7.03 1.79
C ASN A 86 19.10 -5.63 2.26
N GLY A 87 18.14 -4.72 2.45
CA GLY A 87 18.43 -3.30 2.70
C GLY A 87 19.03 -2.57 1.49
N ASP A 88 18.93 -3.18 0.31
CA ASP A 88 19.23 -2.57 -0.97
C ASP A 88 17.90 -2.18 -1.63
N LEU A 89 17.71 -0.89 -1.87
CA LEU A 89 16.45 -0.36 -2.39
C LEU A 89 16.12 -0.81 -3.82
N THR A 90 17.03 -1.52 -4.49
CA THR A 90 16.76 -2.11 -5.81
C THR A 90 15.75 -3.26 -5.76
N ASP A 91 15.67 -3.99 -4.64
CA ASP A 91 14.70 -5.06 -4.38
C ASP A 91 13.49 -4.58 -3.55
N ALA A 92 13.40 -3.29 -3.30
CA ALA A 92 12.37 -2.72 -2.43
C ALA A 92 10.96 -2.85 -3.02
N GLN A 93 10.00 -2.95 -2.13
CA GLN A 93 8.56 -2.99 -2.43
C GLN A 93 7.80 -2.13 -1.42
N ILE A 94 6.65 -1.61 -1.83
CA ILE A 94 5.69 -1.01 -0.90
C ILE A 94 4.94 -2.14 -0.21
N ASP A 95 4.90 -2.13 1.13
CA ASP A 95 4.19 -3.14 1.92
C ASP A 95 2.74 -2.72 2.15
N PHE A 96 2.51 -1.64 2.89
CA PHE A 96 1.19 -1.07 3.16
C PHE A 96 1.27 0.44 3.27
N SER A 97 0.10 1.11 3.21
CA SER A 97 -0.02 2.52 3.57
C SER A 97 -0.30 2.70 5.07
N THR A 98 0.01 3.88 5.57
CA THR A 98 -0.21 4.29 6.96
C THR A 98 -0.89 5.64 6.95
N TYR A 99 -1.90 5.83 7.79
CA TYR A 99 -2.51 7.16 7.98
C TYR A 99 -1.45 8.17 8.41
N SER A 100 -1.60 9.39 7.94
CA SER A 100 -0.74 10.54 8.24
C SER A 100 -1.61 11.77 8.55
N ASP A 101 -0.98 12.87 8.95
CA ASP A 101 -1.70 14.12 9.20
C ASP A 101 -2.40 14.65 7.93
N ASP A 102 -1.76 14.45 6.76
CA ASP A 102 -2.34 14.84 5.46
C ASP A 102 -3.42 13.87 4.97
N ASN A 103 -3.37 12.62 5.40
CA ASN A 103 -4.32 11.56 5.07
C ASN A 103 -4.79 10.87 6.34
N ALA A 104 -5.59 11.58 7.12
CA ALA A 104 -6.07 11.11 8.41
C ALA A 104 -7.14 10.02 8.27
N ARG A 105 -7.25 9.17 9.30
CA ARG A 105 -8.32 8.18 9.37
C ARG A 105 -9.67 8.87 9.58
N GLU A 106 -10.63 8.58 8.72
CA GLU A 106 -11.99 9.14 8.82
C GLU A 106 -12.96 8.23 9.58
N ASN A 107 -12.80 6.91 9.47
CA ASN A 107 -13.69 5.95 10.12
C ASN A 107 -13.25 5.65 11.56
N SER A 108 -14.18 5.76 12.52
CA SER A 108 -13.94 5.41 13.92
C SER A 108 -14.87 4.31 14.48
N ASN A 109 -15.97 4.01 13.80
CA ASN A 109 -17.07 3.24 14.39
C ASN A 109 -17.40 1.94 13.66
N THR A 110 -17.11 1.84 12.37
CA THR A 110 -17.48 0.67 11.55
C THR A 110 -16.31 -0.32 11.48
N PRO A 111 -16.51 -1.60 11.82
CA PRO A 111 -15.44 -2.61 11.80
C PRO A 111 -14.77 -2.80 10.44
N PHE A 112 -15.55 -2.69 9.36
CA PHE A 112 -15.04 -2.75 7.98
C PHE A 112 -15.57 -1.55 7.19
N HIS A 113 -14.66 -0.78 6.61
CA HIS A 113 -14.98 0.44 5.89
C HIS A 113 -14.00 0.65 4.74
N ILE A 114 -14.53 0.83 3.54
CA ILE A 114 -13.76 1.22 2.35
C ILE A 114 -14.40 2.49 1.79
N LYS A 115 -13.59 3.53 1.56
CA LYS A 115 -14.04 4.79 0.97
C LYS A 115 -13.24 5.09 -0.29
N ILE A 116 -13.95 5.40 -1.36
CA ILE A 116 -13.38 5.81 -2.65
C ILE A 116 -14.20 7.02 -3.13
N GLY A 117 -13.69 8.22 -2.89
CA GLY A 117 -14.46 9.46 -3.14
C GLY A 117 -15.79 9.43 -2.40
N ASP A 118 -16.91 9.57 -3.12
CA ASP A 118 -18.26 9.56 -2.55
C ASP A 118 -18.86 8.17 -2.35
N THR A 119 -18.13 7.13 -2.75
CA THR A 119 -18.56 5.74 -2.57
C THR A 119 -17.99 5.17 -1.28
N VAL A 120 -18.87 4.64 -0.43
CA VAL A 120 -18.53 4.01 0.84
C VAL A 120 -19.14 2.61 0.92
N ILE A 121 -18.31 1.62 1.26
CA ILE A 121 -18.71 0.23 1.52
C ILE A 121 -18.44 -0.06 2.98
N GLU A 122 -19.46 -0.44 3.71
CA GLU A 122 -19.38 -0.70 5.15
C GLU A 122 -19.96 -2.07 5.49
N ALA A 123 -19.35 -2.73 6.47
CA ALA A 123 -19.93 -3.94 7.08
C ALA A 123 -19.75 -3.91 8.59
N SER A 124 -20.80 -4.33 9.28
CA SER A 124 -20.87 -4.51 10.71
C SER A 124 -21.72 -5.74 11.05
N ALA A 125 -21.85 -6.08 12.33
CA ALA A 125 -22.71 -7.19 12.75
C ALA A 125 -24.17 -6.95 12.28
N GLY A 126 -24.64 -7.81 11.40
CA GLY A 126 -26.02 -7.77 10.90
C GLY A 126 -26.31 -6.78 9.77
N GLN A 127 -25.32 -6.06 9.26
CA GLN A 127 -25.52 -5.11 8.16
C GLN A 127 -24.34 -5.05 7.20
N ALA A 128 -24.62 -5.07 5.88
CA ALA A 128 -23.72 -4.64 4.82
C ALA A 128 -24.38 -3.47 4.05
N LYS A 129 -23.66 -2.38 3.83
CA LYS A 129 -24.18 -1.17 3.24
C LYS A 129 -23.25 -0.63 2.15
N VAL A 130 -23.81 -0.24 1.03
CA VAL A 130 -23.12 0.51 -0.03
C VAL A 130 -23.81 1.87 -0.18
N THR A 131 -23.05 2.92 0.01
CA THR A 131 -23.49 4.32 -0.22
C THR A 131 -22.71 4.86 -1.42
N SER A 132 -23.40 5.25 -2.47
CA SER A 132 -22.79 5.79 -3.69
C SER A 132 -23.81 6.62 -4.44
N PRO A 133 -23.42 7.68 -5.17
CA PRO A 133 -24.34 8.40 -6.07
C PRO A 133 -24.96 7.51 -7.13
N LYS A 134 -24.28 6.44 -7.55
CA LYS A 134 -24.77 5.45 -8.50
C LYS A 134 -24.22 4.06 -8.22
N VAL A 135 -25.11 3.06 -8.18
CA VAL A 135 -24.75 1.64 -8.08
C VAL A 135 -25.25 0.94 -9.33
N ILE A 136 -24.37 0.24 -10.03
CA ILE A 136 -24.69 -0.58 -11.19
C ILE A 136 -24.43 -2.04 -10.83
N VAL A 137 -25.43 -2.90 -11.01
CA VAL A 137 -25.31 -4.34 -10.88
C VAL A 137 -25.57 -4.95 -12.24
N GLU A 138 -24.53 -5.43 -12.90
CA GLU A 138 -24.59 -6.13 -14.17
C GLU A 138 -24.69 -7.64 -13.92
N SER A 139 -25.89 -8.14 -13.88
CA SER A 139 -26.17 -9.57 -13.69
C SER A 139 -27.44 -9.96 -14.42
N PRO A 140 -27.48 -11.11 -15.12
CA PRO A 140 -28.71 -11.62 -15.70
C PRO A 140 -29.73 -12.05 -14.63
N ASN A 141 -29.31 -12.22 -13.38
CA ASN A 141 -30.16 -12.66 -12.29
C ASN A 141 -29.72 -12.00 -10.96
N VAL A 142 -30.56 -11.13 -10.42
CA VAL A 142 -30.39 -10.52 -9.10
C VAL A 142 -31.52 -11.02 -8.20
N GLN A 143 -31.17 -11.69 -7.12
CA GLN A 143 -32.13 -12.21 -6.12
C GLN A 143 -31.94 -11.48 -4.79
N LEU A 144 -33.04 -11.04 -4.19
CA LEU A 144 -33.09 -10.48 -2.84
C LEU A 144 -33.96 -11.35 -1.95
N GLY A 145 -33.49 -11.62 -0.72
CA GLY A 145 -34.23 -12.44 0.23
C GLY A 145 -33.92 -13.94 0.19
N GLY A 146 -32.77 -14.34 -0.42
CA GLY A 146 -32.27 -15.73 -0.46
C GLY A 146 -32.60 -16.48 -1.76
N ASP A 147 -32.24 -17.77 -1.81
CA ASP A 147 -32.53 -18.64 -2.96
C ASP A 147 -34.06 -18.74 -3.15
N GLY A 148 -34.52 -18.35 -4.32
CA GLY A 148 -35.97 -18.26 -4.62
C GLY A 148 -36.59 -16.91 -4.29
N GLY A 149 -35.82 -15.93 -3.83
CA GLY A 149 -36.28 -14.54 -3.64
C GLY A 149 -36.84 -13.92 -4.92
N LYS A 150 -37.84 -13.05 -4.80
CA LYS A 150 -38.42 -12.35 -5.95
C LYS A 150 -37.38 -11.53 -6.67
N ARG A 151 -37.38 -11.58 -8.00
CA ARG A 151 -36.52 -10.73 -8.84
C ARG A 151 -36.83 -9.25 -8.56
N VAL A 152 -35.79 -8.44 -8.44
CA VAL A 152 -35.95 -6.98 -8.37
C VAL A 152 -36.53 -6.51 -9.70
N ALA A 153 -37.67 -5.80 -9.65
CA ALA A 153 -38.27 -5.24 -10.84
C ALA A 153 -37.29 -4.22 -11.48
N ARG A 154 -37.00 -4.41 -12.76
CA ARG A 154 -36.28 -3.44 -13.55
C ARG A 154 -37.26 -2.31 -13.86
N ILE A 155 -37.03 -1.14 -13.28
CA ILE A 155 -37.74 0.07 -13.70
C ILE A 155 -37.08 0.48 -15.00
N GLY A 156 -37.83 0.37 -16.10
CA GLY A 156 -37.41 0.81 -17.42
C GLY A 156 -37.34 2.33 -17.53
#